data_66e636bb206026e5841a3bc60f8d41e9
#
_entry.id   66e636bb206026e5841a3bc60f8d41e9
#
_cell.length_a   1.000
_cell.length_b   1.000
_cell.length_c   1.000
_cell.angle_alpha   90.00
_cell.angle_beta   90.00
_cell.angle_gamma   90.00
#
_symmetry.space_group_name_H-M   'P 1'
#
loop_
_entity.id
_entity.type
_entity.pdbx_description
1 polymer ?
#
loop_
_entity_poly.entity_id
_entity_poly.type
_entity_poly.pdbx_seq_one_letter_code
_entity_poly.pdbx_strand_id
1 'polypeptide(L)'
;MKKYINDRLYDTDTAFEIDTYENRYYDFDCRYIKETLYQKQNGEFFLFGQGGSWTKYRQPRKRGGFCGSAVIVPLSIDNAKEWVKEHLSPEVYILTFGFIV
;
A
#
# COMPACT_ATOMS: atom_id res chain seq x y z
N MET A 1 -3.90 10.24 -5.45
CA MET A 1 -4.57 9.31 -6.39
C MET A 1 -5.99 9.04 -5.92
N LYS A 2 -6.89 8.93 -6.86
CA LYS A 2 -8.32 8.72 -6.59
C LYS A 2 -8.83 7.66 -7.54
N LYS A 3 -9.53 6.62 -7.02
CA LYS A 3 -9.98 5.52 -7.85
C LYS A 3 -11.25 4.88 -7.29
N TYR A 4 -12.17 4.50 -8.17
CA TYR A 4 -13.31 3.65 -7.83
C TYR A 4 -12.94 2.18 -8.05
N ILE A 5 -13.19 1.36 -7.02
CA ILE A 5 -13.00 -0.10 -7.08
C ILE A 5 -14.22 -0.73 -6.43
N ASN A 6 -14.95 -1.57 -7.18
CA ASN A 6 -16.18 -2.22 -6.71
C ASN A 6 -17.18 -1.23 -6.11
N ASP A 7 -17.41 -0.10 -6.81
CA ASP A 7 -18.32 0.98 -6.42
C ASP A 7 -17.94 1.71 -5.12
N ARG A 8 -16.69 1.55 -4.67
CA ARG A 8 -16.15 2.27 -3.51
C ARG A 8 -15.06 3.23 -3.95
N LEU A 9 -15.08 4.43 -3.40
CA LEU A 9 -14.06 5.44 -3.68
C LEU A 9 -12.87 5.28 -2.75
N TYR A 10 -11.68 5.27 -3.33
CA TYR A 10 -10.40 5.27 -2.61
C TYR A 10 -9.62 6.50 -3.04
N ASP A 11 -9.29 7.37 -2.07
CA ASP A 11 -8.67 8.67 -2.33
C ASP A 11 -7.57 8.94 -1.29
N THR A 12 -6.33 9.02 -1.76
CA THR A 12 -5.19 9.28 -0.88
C THR A 12 -5.19 10.69 -0.30
N ASP A 13 -5.91 11.63 -0.92
CA ASP A 13 -5.97 13.02 -0.43
C ASP A 13 -6.93 13.19 0.75
N THR A 14 -7.96 12.35 0.86
CA THR A 14 -8.97 12.45 1.92
C THR A 14 -8.83 11.38 2.99
N ALA A 15 -8.09 10.31 2.72
CA ALA A 15 -7.86 9.25 3.68
C ALA A 15 -6.74 9.63 4.64
N PHE A 16 -6.75 9.02 5.82
CA PHE A 16 -5.73 9.20 6.83
C PHE A 16 -4.52 8.31 6.51
N GLU A 17 -3.36 8.92 6.33
CA GLU A 17 -2.11 8.19 6.10
C GLU A 17 -1.59 7.65 7.43
N ILE A 18 -1.43 6.33 7.53
CA ILE A 18 -0.98 5.68 8.75
C ILE A 18 0.53 5.61 8.80
N ASP A 19 1.15 4.93 7.83
CA ASP A 19 2.61 4.83 7.74
C ASP A 19 3.02 4.23 6.39
N THR A 20 4.32 4.28 6.12
CA THR A 20 4.91 3.85 4.86
C THR A 20 5.99 2.80 5.12
N TYR A 21 6.01 1.77 4.27
CA TYR A 21 7.09 0.81 4.17
C TYR A 21 7.83 1.00 2.86
N GLU A 22 9.15 1.04 2.92
CA GLU A 22 10.01 1.01 1.75
C GLU A 22 11.02 -0.13 1.90
N ASN A 23 11.27 -0.87 0.81
CA ASN A 23 12.32 -1.89 0.87
C ASN A 23 13.70 -1.22 0.77
N ARG A 24 14.77 -2.02 0.83
CA ARG A 24 16.17 -1.54 0.91
C ARG A 24 16.69 -0.92 -0.39
N TYR A 25 15.96 -0.99 -1.49
CA TYR A 25 16.43 -0.51 -2.79
C TYR A 25 16.16 0.99 -2.94
N TYR A 26 16.98 1.68 -3.76
CA TYR A 26 16.75 3.07 -4.09
C TYR A 26 15.55 3.22 -5.03
N ASP A 27 14.93 4.38 -5.03
CA ASP A 27 13.71 4.65 -5.78
C ASP A 27 13.86 4.52 -7.31
N PHE A 28 15.08 4.60 -7.84
CA PHE A 28 15.36 4.37 -9.26
C PHE A 28 15.65 2.91 -9.60
N ASP A 29 15.73 2.02 -8.61
CA ASP A 29 16.02 0.60 -8.83
C ASP A 29 14.74 -0.13 -9.26
N CYS A 30 14.85 -1.01 -10.26
CA CYS A 30 13.70 -1.78 -10.74
C CYS A 30 13.10 -2.72 -9.68
N ARG A 31 13.78 -2.95 -8.58
CA ARG A 31 13.33 -3.78 -7.45
C ARG A 31 12.71 -2.96 -6.31
N TYR A 32 12.67 -1.64 -6.44
CA TYR A 32 12.14 -0.75 -5.40
C TYR A 32 10.65 -0.96 -5.18
N ILE A 33 10.24 -1.00 -3.91
CA ILE A 33 8.83 -1.05 -3.48
C ILE A 33 8.62 0.00 -2.40
N LYS A 34 7.54 0.75 -2.54
CA LYS A 34 7.01 1.66 -1.53
C LYS A 34 5.52 1.40 -1.36
N GLU A 35 5.11 1.14 -0.13
CA GLU A 35 3.70 0.90 0.21
C GLU A 35 3.30 1.81 1.36
N THR A 36 2.21 2.53 1.21
CA THR A 36 1.66 3.40 2.24
C THR A 36 0.28 2.90 2.62
N LEU A 37 0.06 2.69 3.92
CA LEU A 37 -1.22 2.25 4.45
C LEU A 37 -2.07 3.47 4.77
N TYR A 38 -3.29 3.46 4.26
CA TYR A 38 -4.30 4.48 4.51
C TYR A 38 -5.52 3.90 5.19
N GLN A 39 -6.20 4.73 5.98
CA GLN A 39 -7.50 4.41 6.52
C GLN A 39 -8.50 5.48 6.09
N LYS A 40 -9.63 5.05 5.52
CA LYS A 40 -10.72 5.95 5.15
C LYS A 40 -11.46 6.42 6.40
N GLN A 41 -12.20 7.51 6.29
CA GLN A 41 -13.02 8.03 7.39
C GLN A 41 -14.06 7.02 7.88
N ASN A 42 -14.52 6.13 7.00
CA ASN A 42 -15.46 5.05 7.37
C ASN A 42 -14.78 3.82 8.00
N GLY A 43 -13.46 3.85 8.20
CA GLY A 43 -12.69 2.78 8.82
C GLY A 43 -12.07 1.77 7.86
N GLU A 44 -12.40 1.80 6.58
CA GLU A 44 -11.83 0.88 5.59
C GLU A 44 -10.35 1.18 5.35
N PHE A 45 -9.57 0.12 5.10
CA PHE A 45 -8.12 0.23 4.84
C PHE A 45 -7.79 -0.01 3.37
N PHE A 46 -6.73 0.63 2.91
CA PHE A 46 -6.15 0.34 1.61
C PHE A 46 -4.66 0.70 1.59
N LEU A 47 -3.92 0.07 0.67
CA LEU A 47 -2.55 0.43 0.38
C LEU A 47 -2.49 1.28 -0.88
N PHE A 48 -1.61 2.27 -0.88
CA PHE A 48 -1.11 2.86 -2.11
C PHE A 48 0.27 2.27 -2.36
N GLY A 49 0.34 1.32 -3.30
CA GLY A 49 1.55 0.59 -3.59
C GLY A 49 2.21 1.07 -4.86
N GLN A 50 3.53 1.18 -4.84
CA GLN A 50 4.35 1.57 -5.98
C GLN A 50 5.55 0.64 -6.07
N GLY A 51 5.98 0.35 -7.27
CA GLY A 51 7.17 -0.45 -7.45
C GLY A 51 7.71 -0.41 -8.86
N GLY A 52 8.96 -0.84 -9.01
CA GLY A 52 9.63 -0.91 -10.29
C GLY A 52 9.24 -2.11 -11.13
N SER A 53 9.90 -2.24 -12.28
CA SER A 53 9.57 -3.25 -13.29
C SER A 53 9.85 -4.71 -12.86
N TRP A 54 10.57 -4.90 -11.75
CA TRP A 54 10.88 -6.24 -11.20
C TRP A 54 10.16 -6.48 -9.87
N THR A 55 8.98 -5.89 -9.69
CA THR A 55 8.18 -6.03 -8.47
C THR A 55 6.79 -6.53 -8.80
N LYS A 56 6.01 -6.84 -7.74
CA LYS A 56 4.59 -7.19 -7.88
C LYS A 56 3.73 -6.07 -8.48
N TYR A 57 4.28 -4.85 -8.56
CA TYR A 57 3.62 -3.69 -9.17
C TYR A 57 3.96 -3.49 -10.63
N ARG A 58 4.66 -4.44 -11.24
CA ARG A 58 5.01 -4.36 -12.66
C ARG A 58 3.78 -4.42 -13.55
N GLN A 59 3.85 -3.72 -14.67
CA GLN A 59 2.82 -3.71 -15.71
C GLN A 59 3.44 -4.09 -17.05
N PRO A 60 2.77 -4.91 -17.85
CA PRO A 60 3.30 -5.24 -19.19
C PRO A 60 3.24 -4.01 -20.10
N ARG A 61 4.27 -3.86 -20.94
CA ARG A 61 4.31 -2.83 -21.98
C ARG A 61 3.74 -3.36 -23.28
N LYS A 62 3.10 -2.49 -24.06
CA LYS A 62 2.55 -2.87 -25.37
C LYS A 62 3.62 -3.42 -26.32
N ARG A 63 4.87 -2.93 -26.22
CA ARG A 63 5.99 -3.33 -27.09
C ARG A 63 6.87 -4.40 -26.47
N GLY A 64 6.38 -5.11 -25.44
CA GLY A 64 7.14 -6.12 -24.73
C GLY A 64 7.82 -5.57 -23.48
N GLY A 65 8.21 -6.51 -22.58
CA GLY A 65 8.81 -6.16 -21.31
C GLY A 65 7.81 -5.61 -20.31
N PHE A 66 8.34 -5.05 -19.23
CA PHE A 66 7.56 -4.55 -18.09
C PHE A 66 8.01 -3.16 -17.69
N CYS A 67 7.11 -2.40 -17.08
CA CYS A 67 7.42 -1.14 -16.40
C CYS A 67 6.85 -1.19 -14.97
N GLY A 68 7.30 -0.27 -14.13
CA GLY A 68 6.73 -0.09 -12.79
C GLY A 68 5.37 0.60 -12.85
N SER A 69 4.66 0.57 -11.72
CA SER A 69 3.37 1.24 -11.59
C SER A 69 3.06 1.62 -10.15
N ALA A 70 1.99 2.40 -9.99
CA ALA A 70 1.42 2.75 -8.71
C ALA A 70 -0.06 2.37 -8.73
N VAL A 71 -0.53 1.66 -7.69
CA VAL A 71 -1.90 1.15 -7.62
C VAL A 71 -2.47 1.30 -6.23
N ILE A 72 -3.80 1.38 -6.16
CA ILE A 72 -4.55 1.29 -4.90
C ILE A 72 -5.00 -0.16 -4.72
N VAL A 73 -4.71 -0.72 -3.54
CA VAL A 73 -5.04 -2.09 -3.17
C VAL A 73 -5.93 -2.06 -1.93
N PRO A 74 -7.25 -2.30 -2.07
CA PRO A 74 -8.12 -2.40 -0.90
C PRO A 74 -7.69 -3.56 0.00
N LEU A 75 -7.75 -3.35 1.31
CA LEU A 75 -7.40 -4.38 2.29
C LEU A 75 -8.56 -4.64 3.23
N SER A 76 -8.75 -5.91 3.59
CA SER A 76 -9.56 -6.27 4.76
C SER A 76 -8.82 -5.83 6.03
N ILE A 77 -9.55 -5.74 7.14
CA ILE A 77 -8.92 -5.41 8.43
C ILE A 77 -7.85 -6.45 8.80
N ASP A 78 -8.09 -7.72 8.52
CA ASP A 78 -7.12 -8.77 8.82
C ASP A 78 -5.86 -8.65 7.98
N ASN A 79 -6.00 -8.33 6.70
CA ASN A 79 -4.85 -8.11 5.82
C ASN A 79 -4.09 -6.84 6.19
N ALA A 80 -4.79 -5.79 6.62
CA ALA A 80 -4.15 -4.58 7.11
C ALA A 80 -3.32 -4.87 8.37
N LYS A 81 -3.85 -5.65 9.30
CA LYS A 81 -3.12 -6.08 10.51
C LYS A 81 -1.87 -6.88 10.17
N GLU A 82 -1.98 -7.83 9.25
CA GLU A 82 -0.83 -8.64 8.82
C GLU A 82 0.24 -7.77 8.16
N TRP A 83 -0.15 -6.83 7.32
CA TRP A 83 0.79 -5.92 6.68
C TRP A 83 1.54 -5.06 7.70
N VAL A 84 0.85 -4.53 8.70
CA VAL A 84 1.47 -3.73 9.76
C VAL A 84 2.43 -4.58 10.60
N LYS A 85 2.05 -5.80 10.96
CA LYS A 85 2.94 -6.71 11.70
C LYS A 85 4.21 -7.02 10.92
N GLU A 86 4.09 -7.17 9.60
CA GLU A 86 5.21 -7.59 8.74
C GLU A 86 6.16 -6.44 8.44
N HIS A 87 5.66 -5.22 8.30
CA HIS A 87 6.43 -4.09 7.77
C HIS A 87 6.66 -2.93 8.74
N LEU A 88 5.86 -2.81 9.78
CA LEU A 88 5.92 -1.67 10.70
C LEU A 88 6.23 -2.11 12.13
N SER A 89 6.39 -1.15 13.02
CA SER A 89 6.69 -1.42 14.42
C SER A 89 5.45 -1.85 15.21
N PRO A 90 5.64 -2.56 16.34
CA PRO A 90 4.52 -2.88 17.24
C PRO A 90 3.77 -1.65 17.76
N GLU A 91 4.46 -0.53 17.91
CA GLU A 91 3.85 0.73 18.36
C GLU A 91 2.81 1.23 17.36
N VAL A 92 3.09 1.14 16.07
CA VAL A 92 2.14 1.52 15.01
C VAL A 92 0.93 0.60 15.03
N TYR A 93 1.14 -0.70 15.26
CA TYR A 93 0.04 -1.65 15.37
C TYR A 93 -0.90 -1.27 16.53
N ILE A 94 -0.33 -0.98 17.71
CA ILE A 94 -1.09 -0.61 18.89
C ILE A 94 -1.89 0.68 18.65
N LEU A 95 -1.25 1.68 18.05
CA LEU A 95 -1.91 2.96 17.75
C LEU A 95 -3.05 2.81 16.74
N THR A 96 -2.94 1.86 15.83
CA THR A 96 -3.93 1.68 14.75
C THR A 96 -5.06 0.73 15.14
N PHE A 97 -4.73 -0.39 15.78
CA PHE A 97 -5.67 -1.50 16.03
C PHE A 97 -5.92 -1.77 17.50
N GLY A 98 -5.12 -1.21 18.40
CA GLY A 98 -5.17 -1.49 19.83
C GLY A 98 -4.22 -2.62 20.23
N PHE A 99 -4.26 -2.98 21.50
CA PHE A 99 -3.36 -3.99 22.05
C PHE A 99 -3.69 -5.39 21.53
N ILE A 100 -2.64 -6.17 21.29
CA ILE A 100 -2.74 -7.62 21.08
C ILE A 100 -2.73 -8.28 22.46
N VAL A 101 -3.73 -9.08 22.72
CA VAL A 101 -3.86 -9.80 24.00
C VAL A 101 -3.42 -11.25 23.79
#